data_25c795442aa6474307a476fc581f8236
#
_entry.id   25c795442aa6474307a476fc581f8236
#
_cell.length_a   1.000
_cell.length_b   1.000
_cell.length_c   1.000
_cell.angle_alpha   90.00
_cell.angle_beta   90.00
_cell.angle_gamma   90.00
#
_symmetry.space_group_name_H-M   'P 1'
#
loop_
_entity.id
_entity.type
_entity.pdbx_description
1 polymer ?
#
loop_
_entity_poly.entity_id
_entity_poly.type
_entity_poly.pdbx_seq_one_letter_code
_entity_poly.pdbx_strand_id
1 'polypeptide(L)'
;MFDFSNFTHRWGKSEDYKVFVNGQEIPVYTCRVSAYPFNRLWPGYQRSIDQTECASYVNLVSDEELEIRVEPLSKSVDGNIMIKPYSKGIKVKKEGGQIVFSIKDHGGYVLEIDDYHGFLYIFNNHPMVCEDPQKVTHYFGKGVHFPGKLILKSNDSVYVDKDALVYGCIFAENAENIRIYGNGVFDDSGEARFCEPCYEKYTNGNIKLYDCKNIQIDGVGFTNSAVWCVNLFHCFGVEINAINIFGQWRYNTDGIDIVNSCNITVRHSFVHSFDDAITVKGIDRYSYESNRNMLFEHCVLWCDWGKTCEIGLETAAPEYENIIFRDCDILRAGNTACDIQNGDCAEVHDVIFENLRVELESFYTPSVVQRSESQIYDRKDEIEIAKVLSVRNKRYREKHAFLGFTHEAESKIPIGDKRFAGVHDIQVKDIYVYCDETIAQQYGTKCVILDVNNFIPTTEYRDIIVSGIFLNGKKLAALDMDVRTEGVAPDALAIQ
;
A
#
# COMPACT_ATOMS: atom_id res chain seq x y z
N MET A 1 -10.05 -7.43 -20.96
CA MET A 1 -9.42 -8.28 -22.00
C MET A 1 -7.93 -8.10 -21.88
N PHE A 2 -7.18 -9.20 -21.78
CA PHE A 2 -5.72 -9.15 -21.80
C PHE A 2 -5.25 -8.89 -23.23
N ASP A 3 -4.42 -7.85 -23.41
CA ASP A 3 -3.78 -7.53 -24.68
C ASP A 3 -2.27 -7.47 -24.50
N PHE A 4 -1.58 -8.41 -25.07
CA PHE A 4 -0.12 -8.50 -25.06
C PHE A 4 0.53 -7.93 -26.33
N SER A 5 -0.24 -7.40 -27.28
CA SER A 5 0.26 -6.88 -28.56
C SER A 5 1.10 -5.62 -28.41
N ASN A 6 0.80 -4.80 -27.39
CA ASN A 6 1.51 -3.55 -27.07
C ASN A 6 2.46 -3.68 -25.89
N PHE A 7 2.97 -4.87 -25.65
CA PHE A 7 3.78 -5.21 -24.50
C PHE A 7 5.13 -4.46 -24.50
N THR A 8 5.16 -3.28 -23.92
CA THR A 8 6.36 -2.43 -23.84
C THR A 8 7.20 -2.70 -22.60
N HIS A 9 6.69 -3.49 -21.66
CA HIS A 9 7.34 -3.78 -20.38
C HIS A 9 7.85 -5.22 -20.37
N ARG A 10 8.99 -5.43 -20.99
CA ARG A 10 9.73 -6.67 -20.76
C ARG A 10 10.42 -6.55 -19.43
N TRP A 11 10.32 -7.58 -18.62
CA TRP A 11 11.20 -7.85 -17.50
C TRP A 11 12.63 -7.87 -18.02
N GLY A 12 13.24 -6.69 -18.08
CA GLY A 12 14.63 -6.53 -18.44
C GLY A 12 15.50 -6.82 -17.23
N LYS A 13 16.70 -7.26 -17.46
CA LYS A 13 17.76 -7.16 -16.44
C LYS A 13 17.96 -5.68 -16.13
N SER A 14 18.18 -5.37 -14.87
CA SER A 14 18.56 -4.02 -14.47
C SER A 14 19.91 -3.66 -15.07
N GLU A 15 20.03 -2.44 -15.55
CA GLU A 15 21.29 -1.80 -15.95
C GLU A 15 21.83 -0.90 -14.83
N ASP A 16 21.11 -0.77 -13.71
CA ASP A 16 21.48 0.13 -12.61
C ASP A 16 22.29 -0.56 -11.51
N TYR A 17 22.12 -1.88 -11.36
CA TYR A 17 22.75 -2.62 -10.27
C TYR A 17 23.22 -4.02 -10.69
N LYS A 18 24.32 -4.48 -10.10
CA LYS A 18 24.65 -5.89 -9.94
C LYS A 18 24.55 -6.25 -8.46
N VAL A 19 23.99 -7.41 -8.18
CA VAL A 19 23.82 -7.89 -6.81
C VAL A 19 24.45 -9.28 -6.65
N PHE A 20 25.20 -9.43 -5.58
CA PHE A 20 25.82 -10.70 -5.19
C PHE A 20 25.27 -11.10 -3.82
N VAL A 21 24.85 -12.34 -3.69
CA VAL A 21 24.38 -12.93 -2.45
C VAL A 21 25.32 -14.06 -2.06
N ASN A 22 25.95 -13.97 -0.89
CA ASN A 22 26.95 -14.92 -0.44
C ASN A 22 28.05 -15.19 -1.50
N GLY A 23 28.46 -14.12 -2.21
CA GLY A 23 29.47 -14.16 -3.26
C GLY A 23 29.00 -14.63 -4.63
N GLN A 24 27.74 -15.03 -4.80
CA GLN A 24 27.18 -15.45 -6.07
C GLN A 24 26.38 -14.31 -6.71
N GLU A 25 26.67 -13.94 -7.96
CA GLU A 25 25.86 -12.99 -8.71
C GLU A 25 24.46 -13.54 -8.97
N ILE A 26 23.43 -12.72 -8.71
CA ILE A 26 22.03 -13.07 -8.93
C ILE A 26 21.38 -12.13 -9.93
N PRO A 27 20.30 -12.56 -10.61
CA PRO A 27 19.56 -11.69 -11.52
C PRO A 27 18.95 -10.51 -10.78
N VAL A 28 19.12 -9.31 -11.35
CA VAL A 28 18.42 -8.08 -10.94
C VAL A 28 17.49 -7.69 -12.06
N TYR A 29 16.24 -7.43 -11.71
CA TYR A 29 15.19 -7.10 -12.67
C TYR A 29 14.74 -5.65 -12.49
N THR A 30 14.07 -5.12 -13.51
CA THR A 30 13.45 -3.80 -13.46
C THR A 30 11.95 -3.89 -13.24
N CYS A 31 11.38 -2.94 -12.54
CA CYS A 31 9.96 -2.66 -12.51
C CYS A 31 9.72 -1.16 -12.71
N ARG A 32 8.50 -0.80 -13.08
CA ARG A 32 8.11 0.60 -13.27
C ARG A 32 7.47 1.14 -11.99
N VAL A 33 7.84 2.35 -11.64
CA VAL A 33 7.29 3.07 -10.49
C VAL A 33 6.90 4.50 -10.89
N SER A 34 6.15 5.19 -10.06
CA SER A 34 5.83 6.57 -10.31
C SER A 34 7.08 7.45 -10.11
N ALA A 35 7.29 8.42 -11.01
CA ALA A 35 8.34 9.42 -10.84
C ALA A 35 7.88 10.47 -9.83
N TYR A 36 8.84 10.96 -9.06
CA TYR A 36 8.62 12.04 -8.11
C TYR A 36 9.09 13.38 -8.72
N PRO A 37 8.48 14.53 -8.43
CA PRO A 37 7.25 14.70 -7.65
C PRO A 37 6.01 14.26 -8.44
N PHE A 38 4.97 13.81 -7.73
CA PHE A 38 3.71 13.44 -8.33
C PHE A 38 2.60 14.41 -7.93
N ASN A 39 1.53 14.42 -8.75
CA ASN A 39 0.41 15.30 -8.54
C ASN A 39 -0.48 14.81 -7.40
N ARG A 40 -0.72 15.67 -6.41
CA ARG A 40 -1.58 15.35 -5.28
C ARG A 40 -3.07 15.45 -5.58
N LEU A 41 -3.45 16.16 -6.61
CA LEU A 41 -4.83 16.27 -7.03
C LEU A 41 -5.11 15.26 -8.14
N TRP A 42 -6.18 14.50 -7.99
CA TRP A 42 -6.58 13.55 -9.01
C TRP A 42 -6.92 14.25 -10.34
N PRO A 43 -6.20 13.99 -11.42
CA PRO A 43 -6.41 14.67 -12.69
C PRO A 43 -7.52 14.06 -13.54
N GLY A 44 -8.07 12.90 -13.18
CA GLY A 44 -9.12 12.21 -13.91
C GLY A 44 -8.67 11.36 -15.10
N TYR A 45 -7.37 11.15 -15.29
CA TYR A 45 -6.84 10.33 -16.39
C TYR A 45 -5.56 9.59 -16.00
N GLN A 46 -5.18 8.61 -16.83
CA GLN A 46 -4.01 7.77 -16.63
C GLN A 46 -2.72 8.59 -16.72
N ARG A 47 -1.79 8.31 -15.81
CA ARG A 47 -0.42 8.85 -15.90
C ARG A 47 0.28 8.31 -17.13
N SER A 48 0.99 9.19 -17.84
CA SER A 48 1.79 8.79 -19.00
C SER A 48 3.11 8.11 -18.58
N ILE A 49 3.69 7.32 -19.48
CA ILE A 49 4.91 6.54 -19.21
C ILE A 49 6.13 7.45 -18.95
N ASP A 50 6.21 8.59 -19.60
CA ASP A 50 7.28 9.59 -19.41
C ASP A 50 7.24 10.29 -18.04
N GLN A 51 6.16 10.11 -17.28
CA GLN A 51 6.03 10.55 -15.89
C GLN A 51 6.30 9.42 -14.88
N THR A 52 6.93 8.38 -15.31
CA THR A 52 7.32 7.23 -14.50
C THR A 52 8.81 6.98 -14.61
N GLU A 53 9.35 6.18 -13.72
CA GLU A 53 10.74 5.75 -13.75
C GLU A 53 10.88 4.26 -13.53
N CYS A 54 12.08 3.73 -13.73
CA CYS A 54 12.38 2.34 -13.41
C CYS A 54 13.06 2.25 -12.04
N ALA A 55 12.62 1.29 -11.25
CA ALA A 55 13.34 0.80 -10.09
C ALA A 55 13.86 -0.61 -10.37
N SER A 56 14.82 -1.04 -9.58
CA SER A 56 15.36 -2.40 -9.66
C SER A 56 14.83 -3.27 -8.53
N TYR A 57 14.80 -4.61 -8.74
CA TYR A 57 14.46 -5.51 -7.65
C TYR A 57 15.18 -6.85 -7.75
N VAL A 58 15.40 -7.46 -6.59
CA VAL A 58 15.83 -8.84 -6.44
C VAL A 58 14.82 -9.61 -5.59
N ASN A 59 14.56 -10.85 -5.98
CA ASN A 59 13.65 -11.74 -5.28
C ASN A 59 14.46 -12.90 -4.69
N LEU A 60 14.76 -12.80 -3.39
CA LEU A 60 15.51 -13.79 -2.64
C LEU A 60 14.57 -14.71 -1.88
N VAL A 61 15.01 -15.92 -1.64
CA VAL A 61 14.25 -16.93 -0.89
C VAL A 61 15.23 -17.66 0.03
N SER A 62 15.23 -17.31 1.33
CA SER A 62 16.17 -17.91 2.30
C SER A 62 15.70 -17.71 3.73
N ASP A 63 15.88 -18.74 4.56
CA ASP A 63 15.76 -18.67 6.03
C ASP A 63 17.10 -18.36 6.72
N GLU A 64 18.20 -18.33 5.94
CA GLU A 64 19.53 -18.07 6.45
C GLU A 64 19.90 -16.60 6.34
N GLU A 65 20.87 -16.16 7.15
CA GLU A 65 21.48 -14.84 7.01
C GLU A 65 22.20 -14.73 5.67
N LEU A 66 21.92 -13.64 4.92
CA LEU A 66 22.48 -13.38 3.61
C LEU A 66 23.44 -12.20 3.66
N GLU A 67 24.68 -12.38 3.19
CA GLU A 67 25.58 -11.27 2.85
C GLU A 67 25.19 -10.76 1.46
N ILE A 68 24.81 -9.49 1.40
CA ILE A 68 24.41 -8.80 0.17
C ILE A 68 25.53 -7.83 -0.22
N ARG A 69 25.97 -7.94 -1.47
CA ARG A 69 26.90 -6.99 -2.09
C ARG A 69 26.24 -6.38 -3.30
N VAL A 70 26.11 -5.06 -3.31
CA VAL A 70 25.50 -4.31 -4.40
C VAL A 70 26.55 -3.44 -5.07
N GLU A 71 26.74 -3.63 -6.36
CA GLU A 71 27.55 -2.77 -7.22
C GLU A 71 26.59 -1.84 -7.99
N PRO A 72 26.49 -0.56 -7.62
CA PRO A 72 25.70 0.39 -8.40
C PRO A 72 26.43 0.71 -9.70
N LEU A 73 25.69 0.72 -10.82
CA LEU A 73 26.23 0.99 -12.15
C LEU A 73 25.91 2.40 -12.63
N SER A 74 24.79 2.96 -12.19
CA SER A 74 24.31 4.30 -12.57
C SER A 74 24.55 5.38 -11.51
N LYS A 75 24.83 4.98 -10.24
CA LYS A 75 25.09 5.89 -9.11
C LYS A 75 26.44 5.63 -8.47
N SER A 76 26.91 6.59 -7.66
CA SER A 76 28.19 6.45 -6.95
C SER A 76 28.02 5.76 -5.60
N VAL A 77 28.92 4.84 -5.25
CA VAL A 77 28.99 4.27 -3.90
C VAL A 77 29.40 5.28 -2.82
N ASP A 78 29.97 6.43 -3.23
CA ASP A 78 30.37 7.51 -2.31
C ASP A 78 29.18 8.36 -1.85
N GLY A 79 28.01 8.21 -2.48
CA GLY A 79 26.78 8.86 -2.09
C GLY A 79 26.28 8.48 -0.70
N ASN A 80 25.22 9.14 -0.24
CA ASN A 80 24.54 8.78 0.98
C ASN A 80 23.71 7.50 0.76
N ILE A 81 24.07 6.43 1.49
CA ILE A 81 23.43 5.12 1.33
C ILE A 81 22.45 4.91 2.47
N MET A 82 21.21 4.62 2.12
CA MET A 82 20.15 4.32 3.06
C MET A 82 19.55 2.95 2.74
N ILE A 83 19.31 2.15 3.78
CA ILE A 83 18.54 0.92 3.68
C ILE A 83 17.33 1.05 4.60
N LYS A 84 16.16 0.96 4.01
CA LYS A 84 14.87 1.04 4.70
C LYS A 84 14.25 -0.35 4.86
N PRO A 85 13.42 -0.57 5.90
CA PRO A 85 13.05 0.37 6.97
C PRO A 85 14.22 0.70 7.90
N TYR A 86 14.28 1.92 8.42
CA TYR A 86 15.30 2.30 9.41
C TYR A 86 15.22 1.48 10.69
N SER A 87 14.05 0.98 11.03
CA SER A 87 13.81 0.10 12.18
C SER A 87 14.66 -1.17 12.16
N LYS A 88 15.05 -1.65 10.97
CA LYS A 88 15.89 -2.84 10.81
C LYS A 88 17.35 -2.61 11.18
N GLY A 89 17.78 -1.36 11.30
CA GLY A 89 19.13 -1.00 11.75
C GLY A 89 20.26 -1.59 10.91
N ILE A 90 20.06 -1.79 9.62
CA ILE A 90 21.03 -2.42 8.72
C ILE A 90 22.28 -1.55 8.61
N LYS A 91 23.42 -2.16 8.95
CA LYS A 91 24.71 -1.48 8.87
C LYS A 91 25.36 -1.72 7.52
N VAL A 92 25.69 -0.63 6.85
CA VAL A 92 26.31 -0.63 5.53
C VAL A 92 27.82 -0.43 5.64
N LYS A 93 28.57 -1.16 4.82
CA LYS A 93 29.99 -0.94 4.56
C LYS A 93 30.20 -0.66 3.08
N LYS A 94 31.24 0.12 2.76
CA LYS A 94 31.68 0.39 1.38
C LYS A 94 33.01 -0.32 1.15
N GLU A 95 33.03 -1.30 0.27
CA GLU A 95 34.20 -2.14 0.00
C GLU A 95 34.39 -2.34 -1.50
N GLY A 96 35.52 -1.91 -2.07
CA GLY A 96 35.89 -2.20 -3.47
C GLY A 96 34.89 -1.70 -4.51
N GLY A 97 34.22 -0.58 -4.26
CA GLY A 97 33.17 -0.06 -5.15
C GLY A 97 31.80 -0.72 -4.96
N GLN A 98 31.64 -1.51 -3.91
CA GLN A 98 30.39 -2.18 -3.58
C GLN A 98 29.84 -1.72 -2.23
N ILE A 99 28.52 -1.76 -2.10
CA ILE A 99 27.76 -1.58 -0.87
C ILE A 99 27.57 -2.98 -0.26
N VAL A 100 28.02 -3.19 0.99
CA VAL A 100 28.00 -4.50 1.64
C VAL A 100 27.21 -4.42 2.93
N PHE A 101 26.29 -5.34 3.12
CA PHE A 101 25.48 -5.48 4.34
C PHE A 101 24.95 -6.91 4.48
N SER A 102 24.38 -7.22 5.64
CA SER A 102 23.71 -8.51 5.87
C SER A 102 22.23 -8.28 6.20
N ILE A 103 21.40 -9.20 5.74
CA ILE A 103 19.99 -9.32 6.10
C ILE A 103 19.70 -10.73 6.61
N LYS A 104 18.82 -10.84 7.60
CA LYS A 104 18.39 -12.13 8.15
C LYS A 104 16.87 -12.26 8.14
N ASP A 105 16.17 -11.19 8.47
CA ASP A 105 14.72 -11.21 8.57
C ASP A 105 14.09 -11.32 7.18
N HIS A 106 12.95 -12.01 7.10
CA HIS A 106 12.10 -11.94 5.93
C HIS A 106 11.44 -10.57 5.80
N GLY A 107 11.07 -10.21 4.57
CA GLY A 107 10.38 -8.99 4.21
C GLY A 107 11.06 -8.19 3.11
N GLY A 108 10.51 -7.02 2.85
CA GLY A 108 11.01 -6.11 1.83
C GLY A 108 11.95 -5.05 2.42
N TYR A 109 13.04 -4.81 1.72
CA TYR A 109 13.99 -3.75 2.00
C TYR A 109 14.13 -2.86 0.77
N VAL A 110 14.51 -1.60 0.98
CA VAL A 110 14.77 -0.65 -0.10
C VAL A 110 16.15 -0.05 0.11
N LEU A 111 17.03 -0.20 -0.88
CA LEU A 111 18.32 0.47 -0.91
C LEU A 111 18.23 1.72 -1.78
N GLU A 112 18.55 2.86 -1.20
CA GLU A 112 18.58 4.17 -1.84
C GLU A 112 20.00 4.74 -1.78
N ILE A 113 20.40 5.45 -2.84
CA ILE A 113 21.68 6.14 -2.94
C ILE A 113 21.39 7.60 -3.29
N ASP A 114 21.72 8.52 -2.37
CA ASP A 114 21.48 9.95 -2.38
C ASP A 114 20.00 10.34 -2.30
N ASP A 115 19.14 9.70 -3.06
CA ASP A 115 17.71 9.93 -3.13
C ASP A 115 16.94 8.64 -3.43
N TYR A 116 15.60 8.72 -3.49
CA TYR A 116 14.72 7.60 -3.79
C TYR A 116 14.61 7.27 -5.30
N HIS A 117 15.24 8.01 -6.21
CA HIS A 117 15.22 7.70 -7.64
C HIS A 117 16.10 6.50 -7.96
N GLY A 118 15.64 5.62 -8.84
CA GLY A 118 16.42 4.44 -9.25
C GLY A 118 16.86 3.55 -8.10
N PHE A 119 16.04 3.38 -7.09
CA PHE A 119 16.30 2.54 -5.92
C PHE A 119 16.26 1.03 -6.25
N LEU A 120 16.72 0.22 -5.30
CA LEU A 120 16.71 -1.24 -5.40
C LEU A 120 15.83 -1.84 -4.29
N TYR A 121 14.75 -2.52 -4.68
CA TYR A 121 14.04 -3.42 -3.75
C TYR A 121 14.84 -4.70 -3.53
N ILE A 122 14.86 -5.17 -2.30
CA ILE A 122 15.45 -6.45 -1.91
C ILE A 122 14.39 -7.21 -1.11
N PHE A 123 13.76 -8.17 -1.74
CA PHE A 123 12.78 -9.04 -1.08
C PHE A 123 13.50 -10.30 -0.58
N ASN A 124 13.45 -10.56 0.73
CA ASN A 124 13.87 -11.82 1.31
C ASN A 124 12.65 -12.58 1.79
N ASN A 125 12.27 -13.61 1.07
CA ASN A 125 11.05 -14.37 1.32
C ASN A 125 11.34 -15.69 2.04
N HIS A 126 10.39 -16.11 2.88
CA HIS A 126 10.40 -17.46 3.42
C HIS A 126 10.16 -18.48 2.29
N PRO A 127 10.92 -19.60 2.23
CA PRO A 127 10.75 -20.60 1.18
C PRO A 127 9.35 -21.23 1.17
N MET A 128 8.63 -21.05 0.08
CA MET A 128 7.35 -21.70 -0.16
C MET A 128 7.55 -22.87 -1.14
N VAL A 129 7.33 -24.10 -0.67
CA VAL A 129 7.56 -25.30 -1.44
C VAL A 129 6.23 -25.94 -1.85
N CYS A 130 6.11 -26.31 -3.12
CA CYS A 130 5.04 -27.19 -3.58
C CYS A 130 5.50 -28.64 -3.44
N GLU A 131 4.91 -29.37 -2.50
CA GLU A 131 5.28 -30.76 -2.25
C GLU A 131 4.85 -31.69 -3.38
N ASP A 132 3.70 -31.43 -3.99
CA ASP A 132 3.14 -32.27 -5.06
C ASP A 132 2.48 -31.40 -6.14
N PRO A 133 3.18 -31.10 -7.24
CA PRO A 133 2.63 -30.31 -8.35
C PRO A 133 1.35 -30.88 -8.97
N GLN A 134 1.11 -32.20 -8.85
CA GLN A 134 -0.07 -32.82 -9.43
C GLN A 134 -1.35 -32.56 -8.62
N LYS A 135 -1.22 -32.11 -7.39
CA LYS A 135 -2.34 -31.74 -6.53
C LYS A 135 -2.69 -30.26 -6.58
N VAL A 136 -1.92 -29.45 -7.32
CA VAL A 136 -2.16 -28.03 -7.47
C VAL A 136 -2.99 -27.78 -8.72
N THR A 137 -4.08 -27.00 -8.59
CA THR A 137 -4.99 -26.73 -9.70
C THR A 137 -4.29 -25.94 -10.83
N HIS A 138 -3.53 -24.91 -10.44
CA HIS A 138 -2.74 -24.08 -11.36
C HIS A 138 -1.29 -24.03 -10.89
N TYR A 139 -0.43 -24.79 -11.53
CA TYR A 139 1.00 -24.85 -11.22
C TYR A 139 1.82 -24.05 -12.22
N PHE A 140 2.52 -23.02 -11.75
CA PHE A 140 3.45 -22.22 -12.53
C PHE A 140 4.88 -22.50 -12.06
N GLY A 141 5.56 -23.38 -12.75
CA GLY A 141 6.98 -23.67 -12.54
C GLY A 141 7.86 -22.56 -13.10
N LYS A 142 9.19 -22.70 -12.94
CA LYS A 142 10.18 -21.76 -13.47
C LYS A 142 9.91 -21.35 -14.91
N GLY A 143 9.96 -20.07 -15.20
CA GLY A 143 9.80 -19.50 -16.54
C GLY A 143 8.71 -18.44 -16.64
N VAL A 144 8.33 -18.09 -17.87
CA VAL A 144 7.34 -17.06 -18.18
C VAL A 144 6.05 -17.70 -18.65
N HIS A 145 4.93 -17.32 -18.04
CA HIS A 145 3.61 -17.88 -18.28
C HIS A 145 2.61 -16.79 -18.67
N PHE A 146 1.66 -17.10 -19.54
CA PHE A 146 0.65 -16.17 -20.06
C PHE A 146 -0.77 -16.72 -19.91
N PRO A 147 -1.25 -17.04 -18.71
CA PRO A 147 -2.60 -17.56 -18.53
C PRO A 147 -3.69 -16.49 -18.77
N GLY A 148 -3.36 -15.19 -18.69
CA GLY A 148 -4.35 -14.14 -18.70
C GLY A 148 -5.18 -14.16 -17.42
N LYS A 149 -6.51 -14.07 -17.52
CA LYS A 149 -7.41 -14.09 -16.37
C LYS A 149 -7.66 -15.51 -15.89
N LEU A 150 -7.14 -15.86 -14.71
CA LEU A 150 -7.45 -17.12 -14.02
C LEU A 150 -8.77 -16.99 -13.27
N ILE A 151 -9.74 -17.83 -13.55
CA ILE A 151 -11.01 -17.90 -12.84
C ILE A 151 -10.97 -19.10 -11.90
N LEU A 152 -10.84 -18.81 -10.59
CA LEU A 152 -10.76 -19.84 -9.57
C LEU A 152 -12.14 -20.23 -9.05
N LYS A 153 -12.24 -21.49 -8.63
CA LYS A 153 -13.41 -22.10 -8.01
C LYS A 153 -13.07 -22.54 -6.59
N SER A 154 -14.07 -22.94 -5.84
CA SER A 154 -13.88 -23.48 -4.49
C SER A 154 -12.91 -24.67 -4.52
N ASN A 155 -11.99 -24.68 -3.54
CA ASN A 155 -10.91 -25.63 -3.35
C ASN A 155 -9.79 -25.60 -4.40
N ASP A 156 -9.74 -24.57 -5.26
CA ASP A 156 -8.63 -24.38 -6.18
C ASP A 156 -7.37 -23.90 -5.43
N SER A 157 -6.23 -24.30 -5.98
CA SER A 157 -4.92 -23.84 -5.52
C SER A 157 -4.07 -23.33 -6.69
N VAL A 158 -3.30 -22.29 -6.41
CA VAL A 158 -2.36 -21.68 -7.35
C VAL A 158 -0.98 -21.69 -6.72
N TYR A 159 -0.01 -22.31 -7.36
CA TYR A 159 1.40 -22.26 -6.96
C TYR A 159 2.24 -21.52 -7.98
N VAL A 160 3.11 -20.64 -7.49
CA VAL A 160 4.00 -19.83 -8.32
C VAL A 160 5.44 -20.01 -7.85
N ASP A 161 6.23 -20.75 -8.65
CA ASP A 161 7.65 -20.99 -8.36
C ASP A 161 8.43 -19.68 -8.25
N LYS A 162 9.46 -19.63 -7.39
CA LYS A 162 10.28 -18.42 -7.16
C LYS A 162 10.90 -17.82 -8.43
N ASP A 163 11.12 -18.64 -9.45
CA ASP A 163 11.66 -18.24 -10.75
C ASP A 163 10.56 -18.13 -11.83
N ALA A 164 9.28 -18.10 -11.42
CA ALA A 164 8.15 -17.93 -12.33
C ALA A 164 7.70 -16.46 -12.40
N LEU A 165 7.40 -16.04 -13.63
CA LEU A 165 6.72 -14.79 -13.96
C LEU A 165 5.42 -15.11 -14.68
N VAL A 166 4.30 -14.70 -14.10
CA VAL A 166 2.96 -15.00 -14.59
C VAL A 166 2.26 -13.72 -15.06
N TYR A 167 2.10 -13.58 -16.36
CA TYR A 167 1.34 -12.48 -16.95
C TYR A 167 -0.15 -12.77 -16.90
N GLY A 168 -0.81 -12.18 -15.91
CA GLY A 168 -2.23 -12.42 -15.71
C GLY A 168 -2.73 -11.89 -14.37
N CYS A 169 -4.02 -12.15 -14.14
CA CYS A 169 -4.69 -11.80 -12.90
C CYS A 169 -5.56 -12.97 -12.40
N ILE A 170 -5.95 -12.90 -11.15
CA ILE A 170 -6.79 -13.88 -10.47
C ILE A 170 -8.18 -13.30 -10.22
N PHE A 171 -9.20 -14.07 -10.50
CA PHE A 171 -10.60 -13.75 -10.24
C PHE A 171 -11.30 -14.93 -9.57
N ALA A 172 -12.06 -14.68 -8.51
CA ALA A 172 -13.00 -15.64 -7.95
C ALA A 172 -14.27 -14.95 -7.49
N GLU A 173 -15.39 -15.63 -7.60
CA GLU A 173 -16.70 -15.16 -7.12
C GLU A 173 -17.47 -16.33 -6.52
N ASN A 174 -18.09 -16.12 -5.34
CA ASN A 174 -18.85 -17.15 -4.63
C ASN A 174 -18.04 -18.45 -4.42
N ALA A 175 -16.75 -18.33 -4.07
CA ALA A 175 -15.84 -19.45 -3.93
C ALA A 175 -15.24 -19.52 -2.53
N GLU A 176 -14.82 -20.71 -2.11
CA GLU A 176 -14.23 -20.94 -0.80
C GLU A 176 -13.03 -21.88 -0.82
N ASN A 177 -12.20 -21.83 0.23
CA ASN A 177 -11.03 -22.70 0.40
C ASN A 177 -10.02 -22.57 -0.74
N ILE A 178 -9.72 -21.34 -1.16
CA ILE A 178 -8.71 -21.05 -2.20
C ILE A 178 -7.37 -20.80 -1.53
N ARG A 179 -6.32 -21.37 -2.10
CA ARG A 179 -4.94 -21.12 -1.70
C ARG A 179 -4.11 -20.62 -2.88
N ILE A 180 -3.49 -19.45 -2.73
CA ILE A 180 -2.54 -18.85 -3.68
C ILE A 180 -1.20 -18.74 -2.96
N TYR A 181 -0.16 -19.41 -3.44
CA TYR A 181 1.10 -19.45 -2.71
C TYR A 181 2.32 -19.65 -3.61
N GLY A 182 3.48 -19.34 -3.09
CA GLY A 182 4.75 -19.45 -3.79
C GLY A 182 5.61 -18.19 -3.60
N ASN A 183 6.72 -18.12 -4.32
CA ASN A 183 7.61 -16.95 -4.24
C ASN A 183 7.85 -16.30 -5.61
N GLY A 184 7.05 -16.64 -6.63
CA GLY A 184 7.09 -16.01 -7.94
C GLY A 184 6.24 -14.74 -8.01
N VAL A 185 6.06 -14.20 -9.22
CA VAL A 185 5.44 -12.89 -9.41
C VAL A 185 4.33 -12.94 -10.46
N PHE A 186 3.19 -12.33 -10.14
CA PHE A 186 2.14 -11.97 -11.09
C PHE A 186 2.33 -10.54 -11.61
N ASP A 187 2.26 -10.39 -12.92
CA ASP A 187 2.29 -9.12 -13.63
C ASP A 187 0.98 -8.90 -14.37
N ASP A 188 0.25 -7.84 -13.99
CA ASP A 188 -1.06 -7.52 -14.56
C ASP A 188 -0.99 -6.47 -15.68
N SER A 189 0.18 -6.20 -16.24
CA SER A 189 0.37 -5.18 -17.28
C SER A 189 -0.46 -5.44 -18.55
N GLY A 190 -0.89 -6.67 -18.77
CA GLY A 190 -1.77 -7.06 -19.89
C GLY A 190 -3.24 -6.75 -19.68
N GLU A 191 -3.71 -6.44 -18.47
CA GLU A 191 -5.10 -6.09 -18.22
C GLU A 191 -5.39 -4.64 -18.61
N ALA A 192 -6.50 -4.41 -19.31
CA ALA A 192 -6.97 -3.07 -19.60
C ALA A 192 -7.35 -2.36 -18.29
N ARG A 193 -6.93 -1.10 -18.10
CA ARG A 193 -7.18 -0.35 -16.88
C ARG A 193 -8.66 -0.26 -16.53
N PHE A 194 -9.48 0.08 -17.52
CA PHE A 194 -10.93 0.12 -17.38
C PHE A 194 -11.56 -0.58 -18.59
N CYS A 195 -12.50 -1.48 -18.32
CA CYS A 195 -13.33 -2.11 -19.32
C CYS A 195 -14.80 -2.04 -18.88
N GLU A 196 -15.75 -2.14 -19.82
CA GLU A 196 -17.18 -2.04 -19.50
C GLU A 196 -17.62 -2.87 -18.27
N PRO A 197 -17.21 -4.14 -18.11
CA PRO A 197 -17.59 -4.92 -16.93
C PRO A 197 -17.12 -4.32 -15.59
N CYS A 198 -16.02 -3.55 -15.58
CA CYS A 198 -15.53 -2.90 -14.37
C CYS A 198 -16.44 -1.78 -13.89
N TYR A 199 -17.11 -1.08 -14.80
CA TYR A 199 -18.03 0.01 -14.45
C TYR A 199 -19.33 -0.47 -13.84
N GLU A 200 -19.71 -1.72 -14.09
CA GLU A 200 -20.97 -2.25 -13.62
C GLU A 200 -20.87 -2.90 -12.23
N LYS A 201 -19.95 -3.82 -12.05
CA LYS A 201 -19.88 -4.62 -10.82
C LYS A 201 -18.44 -4.87 -10.36
N TYR A 202 -17.50 -5.11 -11.26
CA TYR A 202 -16.17 -5.60 -10.94
C TYR A 202 -15.12 -4.50 -11.12
N THR A 203 -14.02 -4.60 -10.38
CA THR A 203 -12.82 -3.80 -10.62
C THR A 203 -11.79 -4.59 -11.42
N ASN A 204 -10.69 -3.95 -11.82
CA ASN A 204 -9.50 -4.58 -12.41
C ASN A 204 -8.39 -4.65 -11.38
N GLY A 205 -7.40 -5.51 -11.58
CA GLY A 205 -6.22 -5.65 -10.72
C GLY A 205 -5.74 -7.09 -10.61
N ASN A 206 -4.62 -7.28 -9.93
CA ASN A 206 -3.98 -8.59 -9.85
C ASN A 206 -4.86 -9.66 -9.20
N ILE A 207 -5.55 -9.34 -8.11
CA ILE A 207 -6.48 -10.26 -7.43
C ILE A 207 -7.85 -9.59 -7.27
N LYS A 208 -8.90 -10.31 -7.60
CA LYS A 208 -10.29 -9.87 -7.49
C LYS A 208 -11.14 -11.00 -6.90
N LEU A 209 -11.50 -10.85 -5.62
CA LEU A 209 -12.31 -11.83 -4.88
C LEU A 209 -13.64 -11.20 -4.49
N TYR A 210 -14.73 -11.83 -4.89
CA TYR A 210 -16.10 -11.41 -4.61
C TYR A 210 -16.86 -12.52 -3.89
N ASP A 211 -17.46 -12.21 -2.75
CA ASP A 211 -18.26 -13.17 -1.97
C ASP A 211 -17.47 -14.48 -1.63
N CYS A 212 -16.16 -14.35 -1.36
CA CYS A 212 -15.28 -15.48 -1.12
C CYS A 212 -15.05 -15.74 0.37
N LYS A 213 -14.77 -17.01 0.73
CA LYS A 213 -14.55 -17.43 2.12
C LYS A 213 -13.34 -18.34 2.26
N ASN A 214 -12.64 -18.22 3.40
CA ASN A 214 -11.50 -19.06 3.74
C ASN A 214 -10.43 -19.06 2.63
N ILE A 215 -9.78 -17.91 2.46
CA ILE A 215 -8.78 -17.67 1.42
C ILE A 215 -7.42 -17.48 2.06
N GLN A 216 -6.39 -18.09 1.47
CA GLN A 216 -4.99 -17.93 1.87
C GLN A 216 -4.16 -17.44 0.69
N ILE A 217 -3.37 -16.38 0.92
CA ILE A 217 -2.46 -15.80 -0.08
C ILE A 217 -1.10 -15.63 0.58
N ASP A 218 -0.11 -16.43 0.15
CA ASP A 218 1.19 -16.53 0.81
C ASP A 218 2.37 -16.32 -0.17
N GLY A 219 3.26 -15.41 0.14
CA GLY A 219 4.60 -15.28 -0.45
C GLY A 219 4.70 -14.72 -1.86
N VAL A 220 3.59 -14.58 -2.57
CA VAL A 220 3.56 -14.19 -3.99
C VAL A 220 3.78 -12.69 -4.17
N GLY A 221 4.54 -12.30 -5.21
CA GLY A 221 4.71 -10.93 -5.64
C GLY A 221 3.64 -10.50 -6.65
N PHE A 222 3.24 -9.20 -6.60
CA PHE A 222 2.26 -8.60 -7.52
C PHE A 222 2.78 -7.27 -8.04
N THR A 223 2.72 -7.07 -9.36
CA THR A 223 3.21 -5.85 -10.00
C THR A 223 2.32 -5.40 -11.15
N ASN A 224 2.46 -4.14 -11.55
CA ASN A 224 1.79 -3.54 -12.71
C ASN A 224 0.25 -3.65 -12.69
N SER A 225 -0.38 -3.52 -11.53
CA SER A 225 -1.83 -3.62 -11.44
C SER A 225 -2.54 -2.64 -12.37
N ALA A 226 -3.64 -3.08 -12.95
CA ALA A 226 -4.46 -2.23 -13.81
C ALA A 226 -5.17 -1.12 -13.01
N VAL A 227 -5.68 -1.45 -11.82
CA VAL A 227 -6.32 -0.56 -10.84
C VAL A 227 -5.89 -1.06 -9.45
N TRP A 228 -6.74 -1.18 -8.47
CA TRP A 228 -6.49 -1.73 -7.15
C TRP A 228 -5.87 -3.13 -7.22
N CYS A 229 -4.77 -3.37 -6.52
CA CYS A 229 -3.98 -4.59 -6.71
C CYS A 229 -4.65 -5.85 -6.14
N VAL A 230 -4.97 -5.84 -4.85
CA VAL A 230 -5.65 -6.95 -4.18
C VAL A 230 -7.03 -6.47 -3.70
N ASN A 231 -8.07 -7.05 -4.25
CA ASN A 231 -9.45 -6.61 -4.06
C ASN A 231 -10.26 -7.69 -3.34
N LEU A 232 -10.74 -7.39 -2.15
CA LEU A 232 -11.57 -8.26 -1.34
C LEU A 232 -12.95 -7.62 -1.15
N PHE A 233 -13.94 -8.08 -1.91
CA PHE A 233 -15.31 -7.58 -1.83
C PHE A 233 -16.21 -8.60 -1.14
N HIS A 234 -16.77 -8.24 0.01
CA HIS A 234 -17.66 -9.09 0.80
C HIS A 234 -17.04 -10.48 1.06
N CYS A 235 -15.77 -10.47 1.47
CA CYS A 235 -15.01 -11.66 1.78
C CYS A 235 -15.01 -11.96 3.27
N PHE A 236 -14.87 -13.23 3.63
CA PHE A 236 -14.89 -13.67 5.01
C PHE A 236 -13.78 -14.69 5.29
N GLY A 237 -12.92 -14.39 6.27
CA GLY A 237 -11.80 -15.25 6.64
C GLY A 237 -10.73 -15.29 5.55
N VAL A 238 -10.01 -14.18 5.35
CA VAL A 238 -8.89 -14.08 4.41
C VAL A 238 -7.60 -13.86 5.18
N GLU A 239 -6.62 -14.69 4.90
CA GLU A 239 -5.26 -14.57 5.42
C GLU A 239 -4.31 -14.22 4.28
N ILE A 240 -3.65 -13.07 4.38
CA ILE A 240 -2.61 -12.62 3.46
C ILE A 240 -1.30 -12.55 4.23
N ASN A 241 -0.29 -13.27 3.78
CA ASN A 241 0.98 -13.33 4.48
C ASN A 241 2.16 -13.26 3.53
N ALA A 242 3.14 -12.43 3.88
CA ALA A 242 4.43 -12.30 3.20
C ALA A 242 4.35 -12.03 1.69
N ILE A 243 3.29 -11.35 1.22
CA ILE A 243 3.20 -10.93 -0.17
C ILE A 243 4.03 -9.66 -0.42
N ASN A 244 4.44 -9.46 -1.68
CA ASN A 244 5.15 -8.26 -2.09
C ASN A 244 4.36 -7.54 -3.19
N ILE A 245 3.79 -6.40 -2.90
CA ILE A 245 3.17 -5.50 -3.88
C ILE A 245 4.20 -4.41 -4.22
N PHE A 246 4.58 -4.31 -5.48
CA PHE A 246 5.61 -3.38 -5.93
C PHE A 246 5.44 -3.03 -7.41
N GLY A 247 6.18 -2.03 -7.91
CA GLY A 247 6.08 -1.64 -9.31
C GLY A 247 4.68 -1.12 -9.68
N GLN A 248 4.08 -0.35 -8.80
CA GLN A 248 2.79 0.30 -9.01
C GLN A 248 3.03 1.75 -9.44
N TRP A 249 2.44 2.17 -10.56
CA TRP A 249 2.71 3.48 -11.15
C TRP A 249 1.48 4.17 -11.75
N ARG A 250 0.40 3.43 -11.92
CA ARG A 250 -0.85 3.97 -12.46
C ARG A 250 -1.66 4.63 -11.34
N TYR A 251 -2.47 5.62 -11.68
CA TYR A 251 -3.44 6.17 -10.72
C TYR A 251 -4.41 5.09 -10.23
N ASN A 252 -4.78 5.18 -8.95
CA ASN A 252 -5.61 4.19 -8.25
C ASN A 252 -5.02 2.77 -8.28
N THR A 253 -3.72 2.62 -8.28
CA THR A 253 -3.11 1.34 -7.96
C THR A 253 -2.90 1.28 -6.45
N ASP A 254 -4.02 1.09 -5.75
CA ASP A 254 -4.06 0.82 -4.32
C ASP A 254 -3.42 -0.55 -4.07
N GLY A 255 -2.93 -0.79 -2.87
CA GLY A 255 -2.29 -2.06 -2.52
C GLY A 255 -3.32 -3.15 -2.19
N ILE A 256 -3.98 -3.04 -1.05
CA ILE A 256 -4.96 -4.01 -0.58
C ILE A 256 -6.25 -3.27 -0.19
N ASP A 257 -7.30 -3.52 -0.95
CA ASP A 257 -8.64 -2.97 -0.73
C ASP A 257 -9.57 -4.02 -0.13
N ILE A 258 -10.10 -3.71 1.03
CA ILE A 258 -10.99 -4.59 1.79
C ILE A 258 -12.34 -3.90 1.87
N VAL A 259 -13.34 -4.45 1.19
CA VAL A 259 -14.65 -3.82 1.00
C VAL A 259 -15.74 -4.67 1.65
N ASN A 260 -16.45 -4.13 2.66
CA ASN A 260 -17.57 -4.79 3.35
C ASN A 260 -17.25 -6.24 3.74
N SER A 261 -16.11 -6.48 4.39
CA SER A 261 -15.53 -7.80 4.63
C SER A 261 -15.24 -8.01 6.13
N CYS A 262 -15.08 -9.26 6.55
CA CYS A 262 -14.84 -9.60 7.96
C CYS A 262 -13.77 -10.67 8.14
N ASN A 263 -13.09 -10.64 9.29
CA ASN A 263 -12.06 -11.61 9.69
C ASN A 263 -10.92 -11.66 8.68
N ILE A 264 -10.27 -10.51 8.47
CA ILE A 264 -9.16 -10.34 7.54
C ILE A 264 -7.86 -10.18 8.31
N THR A 265 -6.83 -10.88 7.90
CA THR A 265 -5.48 -10.71 8.45
C THR A 265 -4.47 -10.50 7.34
N VAL A 266 -3.66 -9.46 7.47
CA VAL A 266 -2.51 -9.19 6.57
C VAL A 266 -1.26 -9.09 7.41
N ARG A 267 -0.25 -9.91 7.11
CA ARG A 267 1.00 -9.97 7.89
C ARG A 267 2.23 -10.01 7.00
N HIS A 268 3.35 -9.51 7.56
CA HIS A 268 4.70 -9.65 7.00
C HIS A 268 4.82 -9.24 5.53
N SER A 269 3.92 -8.39 5.06
CA SER A 269 3.79 -8.03 3.66
C SER A 269 4.49 -6.70 3.36
N PHE A 270 5.07 -6.60 2.16
CA PHE A 270 5.58 -5.36 1.62
C PHE A 270 4.59 -4.78 0.62
N VAL A 271 4.19 -3.54 0.82
CA VAL A 271 3.22 -2.87 -0.05
C VAL A 271 3.77 -1.51 -0.47
N HIS A 272 4.18 -1.39 -1.73
CA HIS A 272 4.43 -0.10 -2.35
C HIS A 272 3.36 0.15 -3.42
N SER A 273 2.43 1.02 -3.10
CA SER A 273 1.31 1.43 -3.95
C SER A 273 1.50 2.85 -4.48
N PHE A 274 0.82 3.19 -5.56
CA PHE A 274 0.69 4.60 -5.96
C PHE A 274 -0.37 5.31 -5.12
N ASP A 275 -1.55 4.72 -4.97
CA ASP A 275 -2.64 5.21 -4.12
C ASP A 275 -2.64 4.44 -2.78
N ASP A 276 -3.73 4.35 -2.06
CA ASP A 276 -3.80 3.82 -0.70
C ASP A 276 -3.10 2.44 -0.54
N ALA A 277 -2.32 2.24 0.53
CA ALA A 277 -1.55 1.00 0.65
C ALA A 277 -2.38 -0.16 1.23
N ILE A 278 -2.97 0.02 2.40
CA ILE A 278 -3.97 -0.90 2.97
C ILE A 278 -5.16 -0.07 3.38
N THR A 279 -6.33 -0.37 2.80
CA THR A 279 -7.53 0.42 3.04
C THR A 279 -8.75 -0.46 3.27
N VAL A 280 -9.58 -0.05 4.25
CA VAL A 280 -10.85 -0.70 4.59
C VAL A 280 -11.98 0.20 4.13
N LYS A 281 -12.73 -0.26 3.14
CA LYS A 281 -13.79 0.51 2.44
C LYS A 281 -15.18 -0.10 2.66
N GLY A 282 -16.21 0.68 2.38
CA GLY A 282 -17.60 0.22 2.30
C GLY A 282 -18.26 0.77 1.04
N ILE A 283 -18.74 -0.12 0.18
CA ILE A 283 -19.38 0.24 -1.09
C ILE A 283 -20.71 -0.49 -1.18
N ASP A 284 -21.81 0.21 -0.89
CA ASP A 284 -23.14 -0.35 -0.69
C ASP A 284 -23.77 -1.03 -1.91
N ARG A 285 -23.30 -0.73 -3.10
CA ARG A 285 -23.78 -1.41 -4.32
C ARG A 285 -23.34 -2.88 -4.40
N TYR A 286 -22.26 -3.27 -3.67
CA TYR A 286 -21.81 -4.66 -3.56
C TYR A 286 -22.46 -5.34 -2.37
N SER A 287 -22.33 -4.73 -1.19
CA SER A 287 -22.90 -5.24 0.05
C SER A 287 -23.04 -4.08 1.05
N TYR A 288 -24.02 -4.13 1.92
CA TYR A 288 -24.16 -3.21 3.06
C TYR A 288 -23.91 -3.98 4.36
N GLU A 289 -22.76 -4.70 4.40
CA GLU A 289 -22.28 -5.42 5.57
C GLU A 289 -21.18 -4.64 6.27
N SER A 290 -21.05 -4.87 7.58
CA SER A 290 -20.04 -4.22 8.39
C SER A 290 -18.64 -4.75 8.11
N ASN A 291 -17.64 -3.90 8.30
CA ASN A 291 -16.24 -4.28 8.33
C ASN A 291 -15.81 -4.61 9.75
N ARG A 292 -15.37 -5.84 10.04
CA ARG A 292 -15.07 -6.29 11.41
C ARG A 292 -13.90 -7.25 11.50
N ASN A 293 -13.20 -7.19 12.65
CA ASN A 293 -12.14 -8.14 13.01
C ASN A 293 -11.03 -8.18 11.99
N MET A 294 -10.29 -7.10 11.87
CA MET A 294 -9.19 -6.97 10.92
C MET A 294 -7.88 -6.72 11.65
N LEU A 295 -6.84 -7.41 11.22
CA LEU A 295 -5.49 -7.27 11.76
C LEU A 295 -4.48 -7.08 10.63
N PHE A 296 -3.76 -5.97 10.69
CA PHE A 296 -2.67 -5.62 9.81
C PHE A 296 -1.40 -5.46 10.64
N GLU A 297 -0.46 -6.41 10.50
CA GLU A 297 0.72 -6.41 11.37
C GLU A 297 2.02 -6.78 10.65
N HIS A 298 3.14 -6.25 11.16
CA HIS A 298 4.49 -6.53 10.65
C HIS A 298 4.66 -6.23 9.17
N CYS A 299 3.92 -5.27 8.63
CA CYS A 299 3.98 -4.87 7.24
C CYS A 299 4.97 -3.71 7.02
N VAL A 300 5.53 -3.65 5.83
CA VAL A 300 6.31 -2.51 5.34
C VAL A 300 5.49 -1.81 4.27
N LEU A 301 5.14 -0.54 4.51
CA LEU A 301 4.18 0.20 3.71
C LEU A 301 4.84 1.44 3.08
N TRP A 302 4.55 1.64 1.81
CA TRP A 302 4.96 2.83 1.05
C TRP A 302 3.82 3.22 0.13
N CYS A 303 3.37 4.45 0.25
CA CYS A 303 2.31 5.01 -0.60
C CYS A 303 2.80 6.31 -1.24
N ASP A 304 2.73 6.40 -2.57
CA ASP A 304 3.22 7.56 -3.31
C ASP A 304 2.28 8.76 -3.24
N TRP A 305 0.96 8.53 -3.26
CA TRP A 305 -0.02 9.60 -3.38
C TRP A 305 -1.12 9.58 -2.32
N GLY A 306 -1.63 8.42 -1.94
CA GLY A 306 -2.73 8.23 -0.99
C GLY A 306 -2.27 8.12 0.47
N LYS A 307 -2.83 7.17 1.22
CA LYS A 307 -2.58 6.92 2.64
C LYS A 307 -2.04 5.50 2.84
N THR A 308 -1.40 5.25 3.97
CA THR A 308 -0.81 3.93 4.20
C THR A 308 -1.69 2.99 5.01
N CYS A 309 -2.23 3.43 6.14
CA CYS A 309 -3.16 2.67 6.96
C CYS A 309 -4.49 3.42 6.98
N GLU A 310 -5.48 2.98 6.20
CA GLU A 310 -6.70 3.77 5.97
C GLU A 310 -7.99 3.02 6.30
N ILE A 311 -8.95 3.75 6.88
CA ILE A 311 -10.37 3.41 6.89
C ILE A 311 -11.08 4.50 6.07
N GLY A 312 -11.62 4.12 4.93
CA GLY A 312 -12.28 5.03 3.98
C GLY A 312 -11.60 5.06 2.60
N LEU A 313 -11.77 6.05 1.77
CA LEU A 313 -12.74 7.17 1.79
C LEU A 313 -14.21 6.71 1.76
N GLU A 314 -14.53 5.67 0.97
CA GLU A 314 -15.84 5.06 0.88
C GLU A 314 -16.14 4.31 2.18
N THR A 315 -17.17 4.75 2.89
CA THR A 315 -17.58 4.15 4.15
C THR A 315 -19.07 3.79 4.18
N ALA A 316 -19.60 3.38 3.03
CA ALA A 316 -20.98 2.92 2.93
C ALA A 316 -21.14 1.50 3.51
N ALA A 317 -21.05 1.42 4.83
CA ALA A 317 -21.23 0.23 5.65
C ALA A 317 -21.94 0.62 6.96
N PRO A 318 -22.62 -0.29 7.66
CA PRO A 318 -23.21 0.02 8.96
C PRO A 318 -22.15 0.40 9.98
N GLU A 319 -21.01 -0.32 10.00
CA GLU A 319 -20.06 -0.26 11.11
C GLU A 319 -18.67 -0.72 10.69
N TYR A 320 -17.66 -0.14 11.32
CA TYR A 320 -16.26 -0.53 11.29
C TYR A 320 -15.83 -0.81 12.72
N GLU A 321 -15.57 -2.06 13.05
CA GLU A 321 -15.34 -2.53 14.42
C GLU A 321 -14.11 -3.43 14.52
N ASN A 322 -13.29 -3.23 15.55
CA ASN A 322 -12.13 -4.07 15.86
C ASN A 322 -11.15 -4.17 14.68
N ILE A 323 -10.58 -3.02 14.30
CA ILE A 323 -9.62 -2.88 13.22
C ILE A 323 -8.28 -2.43 13.82
N ILE A 324 -7.23 -3.23 13.62
CA ILE A 324 -5.94 -3.04 14.25
C ILE A 324 -4.84 -2.96 13.21
N PHE A 325 -4.09 -1.86 13.20
CA PHE A 325 -2.81 -1.70 12.51
C PHE A 325 -1.71 -1.67 13.55
N ARG A 326 -0.79 -2.63 13.53
CA ARG A 326 0.29 -2.68 14.51
C ARG A 326 1.61 -3.19 13.98
N ASP A 327 2.70 -2.80 14.63
CA ASP A 327 4.05 -3.29 14.32
C ASP A 327 4.49 -3.07 12.85
N CYS A 328 3.95 -2.04 12.18
CA CYS A 328 4.26 -1.74 10.79
C CYS A 328 5.33 -0.65 10.63
N ASP A 329 6.10 -0.74 9.56
CA ASP A 329 7.04 0.28 9.10
C ASP A 329 6.44 1.04 7.92
N ILE A 330 6.30 2.35 8.04
CA ILE A 330 5.77 3.22 7.00
C ILE A 330 6.95 4.01 6.41
N LEU A 331 7.44 3.58 5.25
CA LEU A 331 8.61 4.17 4.60
C LEU A 331 8.30 5.53 4.01
N ARG A 332 7.13 5.65 3.40
CA ARG A 332 6.60 6.90 2.85
C ARG A 332 5.09 6.87 2.89
N ALA A 333 4.51 7.98 3.29
CA ALA A 333 3.09 8.24 3.19
C ALA A 333 2.87 9.46 2.31
N GLY A 334 2.27 9.31 1.15
CA GLY A 334 2.03 10.41 0.23
C GLY A 334 1.15 11.50 0.82
N ASN A 335 0.20 11.15 1.67
CA ASN A 335 -0.75 12.06 2.29
C ASN A 335 -0.81 11.90 3.82
N THR A 336 -1.12 10.70 4.30
CA THR A 336 -1.33 10.42 5.73
C THR A 336 -0.85 9.02 6.07
N ALA A 337 -0.18 8.87 7.20
CA ALA A 337 0.27 7.58 7.68
C ALA A 337 -0.90 6.74 8.24
N CYS A 338 -1.68 7.31 9.16
CA CYS A 338 -2.87 6.69 9.78
C CYS A 338 -4.09 7.55 9.47
N ASP A 339 -5.04 7.05 8.72
CA ASP A 339 -6.22 7.82 8.29
C ASP A 339 -7.54 7.12 8.60
N ILE A 340 -8.48 7.89 9.15
CA ILE A 340 -9.89 7.54 9.23
C ILE A 340 -10.65 8.64 8.51
N GLN A 341 -11.12 8.34 7.30
CA GLN A 341 -11.91 9.27 6.51
C GLN A 341 -13.32 8.73 6.32
N ASN A 342 -14.21 9.08 7.25
CA ASN A 342 -15.60 8.65 7.21
C ASN A 342 -16.40 9.50 6.21
N GLY A 343 -16.50 9.03 4.97
CA GLY A 343 -17.13 9.75 3.85
C GLY A 343 -18.63 9.54 3.72
N ASP A 344 -19.17 8.41 4.20
CA ASP A 344 -20.57 7.99 4.02
C ASP A 344 -21.33 7.78 5.34
N CYS A 345 -20.80 8.28 6.44
CA CYS A 345 -21.46 8.25 7.75
C CYS A 345 -21.63 6.86 8.37
N ALA A 346 -20.61 6.00 8.32
CA ALA A 346 -20.56 4.76 9.10
C ALA A 346 -20.29 5.03 10.60
N GLU A 347 -20.63 4.08 11.45
CA GLU A 347 -20.11 3.99 12.80
C GLU A 347 -18.67 3.41 12.73
N VAL A 348 -17.68 4.13 13.25
CA VAL A 348 -16.27 3.70 13.24
C VAL A 348 -15.76 3.66 14.68
N HIS A 349 -15.45 2.48 15.19
CA HIS A 349 -15.03 2.32 16.58
C HIS A 349 -14.11 1.13 16.81
N ASP A 350 -13.49 1.09 18.01
CA ASP A 350 -12.53 0.05 18.38
C ASP A 350 -11.39 -0.08 17.34
N VAL A 351 -10.83 1.08 16.92
CA VAL A 351 -9.71 1.13 15.98
C VAL A 351 -8.42 1.42 16.73
N ILE A 352 -7.39 0.63 16.42
CA ILE A 352 -6.08 0.75 17.06
C ILE A 352 -4.98 0.92 16.02
N PHE A 353 -4.21 2.00 16.16
CA PHE A 353 -2.92 2.19 15.49
C PHE A 353 -1.84 2.12 16.56
N GLU A 354 -1.01 1.06 16.57
CA GLU A 354 -0.01 0.88 17.62
C GLU A 354 1.36 0.42 17.13
N ASN A 355 2.42 0.89 17.80
CA ASN A 355 3.79 0.53 17.50
C ASN A 355 4.15 0.67 16.03
N LEU A 356 3.81 1.83 15.44
CA LEU A 356 4.10 2.14 14.05
C LEU A 356 5.34 3.01 13.96
N ARG A 357 6.19 2.74 12.97
CA ARG A 357 7.39 3.51 12.67
C ARG A 357 7.16 4.25 11.36
N VAL A 358 7.13 5.58 11.43
CA VAL A 358 6.79 6.46 10.31
C VAL A 358 8.02 7.25 9.89
N GLU A 359 8.49 7.02 8.68
CA GLU A 359 9.61 7.75 8.09
C GLU A 359 9.05 8.92 7.28
N LEU A 360 9.12 10.14 7.83
CA LEU A 360 8.71 11.36 7.12
C LEU A 360 9.86 11.84 6.25
N GLU A 361 9.58 12.01 4.98
CA GLU A 361 10.49 12.61 4.02
C GLU A 361 9.91 13.87 3.42
N SER A 362 10.79 14.82 3.12
CA SER A 362 10.43 16.06 2.44
C SER A 362 10.27 15.80 0.94
N PHE A 363 9.25 16.38 0.36
CA PHE A 363 9.08 16.40 -1.09
C PHE A 363 8.53 17.76 -1.52
N TYR A 364 8.78 18.10 -2.78
CA TYR A 364 8.33 19.37 -3.33
C TYR A 364 6.99 19.21 -4.03
N THR A 365 6.10 20.16 -3.79
CA THR A 365 4.80 20.21 -4.45
C THR A 365 4.96 20.51 -5.95
N PRO A 366 4.22 19.85 -6.84
CA PRO A 366 4.13 20.27 -8.23
C PRO A 366 3.55 21.67 -8.35
N SER A 367 4.08 22.49 -9.28
CA SER A 367 3.60 23.85 -9.53
C SER A 367 2.20 23.89 -10.16
N VAL A 368 1.84 22.82 -10.88
CA VAL A 368 0.56 22.71 -11.59
C VAL A 368 -0.02 21.32 -11.44
N VAL A 369 -1.34 21.25 -11.47
CA VAL A 369 -2.08 19.99 -11.57
C VAL A 369 -1.96 19.48 -13.00
N GLN A 370 -1.63 18.20 -13.16
CA GLN A 370 -1.60 17.55 -14.47
C GLN A 370 -3.00 17.64 -15.13
N ARG A 371 -3.04 18.14 -16.37
CA ARG A 371 -4.27 18.34 -17.13
C ARG A 371 -4.33 17.54 -18.43
N SER A 372 -3.25 16.82 -18.75
CA SER A 372 -3.16 15.90 -19.87
C SER A 372 -2.09 14.86 -19.58
N GLU A 373 -2.13 13.74 -20.26
CA GLU A 373 -1.14 12.66 -20.11
C GLU A 373 0.29 13.09 -20.48
N SER A 374 0.42 14.07 -21.37
CA SER A 374 1.72 14.57 -21.83
C SER A 374 2.28 15.73 -21.00
N GLN A 375 1.54 16.19 -19.98
CA GLN A 375 1.99 17.31 -19.17
C GLN A 375 3.06 16.86 -18.17
N ILE A 376 4.23 17.48 -18.21
CA ILE A 376 5.32 17.30 -17.24
C ILE A 376 5.14 18.31 -16.11
N TYR A 377 5.51 17.91 -14.90
CA TYR A 377 5.44 18.79 -13.73
C TYR A 377 6.67 19.69 -13.61
N ASP A 378 6.41 20.93 -13.22
CA ASP A 378 7.43 21.79 -12.61
C ASP A 378 7.37 21.69 -11.10
N ARG A 379 8.51 21.73 -10.41
CA ARG A 379 8.57 21.76 -8.96
C ARG A 379 8.30 23.16 -8.44
N LYS A 380 7.58 23.26 -7.32
CA LYS A 380 7.58 24.44 -6.45
C LYS A 380 8.69 24.30 -5.42
N ASP A 381 9.16 25.44 -4.89
CA ASP A 381 10.11 25.45 -3.78
C ASP A 381 9.45 25.19 -2.40
N GLU A 382 8.17 24.85 -2.40
CA GLU A 382 7.42 24.48 -1.19
C GLU A 382 7.60 23.01 -0.89
N ILE A 383 8.00 22.71 0.35
CA ILE A 383 8.13 21.35 0.86
C ILE A 383 6.79 20.96 1.51
N GLU A 384 6.29 19.80 1.13
CA GLU A 384 5.16 19.16 1.80
C GLU A 384 5.62 17.95 2.60
N ILE A 385 4.90 17.66 3.66
CA ILE A 385 5.08 16.47 4.49
C ILE A 385 3.73 15.80 4.74
N ALA A 386 3.76 14.49 4.93
CA ALA A 386 2.57 13.73 5.25
C ALA A 386 2.11 13.98 6.69
N LYS A 387 0.83 13.81 6.94
CA LYS A 387 0.29 13.78 8.31
C LYS A 387 0.60 12.44 8.96
N VAL A 388 0.86 12.44 10.26
CA VAL A 388 1.00 11.21 11.04
C VAL A 388 -0.37 10.59 11.30
N LEU A 389 -1.35 11.41 11.67
CA LEU A 389 -2.72 10.98 11.90
C LEU A 389 -3.70 11.94 11.24
N SER A 390 -4.75 11.40 10.63
CA SER A 390 -5.94 12.15 10.24
C SER A 390 -7.19 11.36 10.64
N VAL A 391 -8.13 12.01 11.32
CA VAL A 391 -9.46 11.47 11.62
C VAL A 391 -10.49 12.52 11.22
N ARG A 392 -11.29 12.23 10.22
CA ARG A 392 -12.23 13.20 9.65
C ARG A 392 -13.49 12.54 9.11
N ASN A 393 -14.59 13.26 9.21
CA ASN A 393 -15.79 12.96 8.46
C ASN A 393 -16.05 14.08 7.45
N LYS A 394 -16.34 13.71 6.23
CA LYS A 394 -16.72 14.66 5.20
C LYS A 394 -17.65 13.95 4.23
N ARG A 395 -18.87 14.45 4.06
CA ARG A 395 -19.77 13.90 3.05
C ARG A 395 -19.22 14.16 1.66
N TYR A 396 -18.84 13.09 0.98
CA TYR A 396 -18.37 13.13 -0.41
C TYR A 396 -19.55 12.95 -1.39
N ARG A 397 -20.66 13.61 -1.15
CA ARG A 397 -21.84 13.50 -2.01
C ARG A 397 -21.85 14.42 -3.23
N GLU A 398 -20.79 15.13 -3.51
CA GLU A 398 -20.72 15.94 -4.72
C GLU A 398 -19.82 15.28 -5.75
N LYS A 399 -20.47 14.57 -6.72
CA LYS A 399 -19.97 14.23 -8.06
C LYS A 399 -18.49 13.88 -8.16
N HIS A 400 -18.02 12.89 -7.42
CA HIS A 400 -16.74 12.28 -7.74
C HIS A 400 -16.98 11.13 -8.71
N ALA A 401 -16.68 11.35 -9.98
CA ALA A 401 -16.47 10.29 -10.95
C ALA A 401 -15.18 9.54 -10.57
N PHE A 402 -15.16 8.92 -9.39
CA PHE A 402 -14.09 8.03 -8.99
C PHE A 402 -14.14 6.83 -9.94
N LEU A 403 -13.03 6.52 -10.60
CA LEU A 403 -12.86 5.36 -11.45
C LEU A 403 -13.80 5.29 -12.68
N GLY A 404 -14.33 6.42 -13.16
CA GLY A 404 -15.35 6.40 -14.22
C GLY A 404 -16.69 5.83 -13.76
N PHE A 405 -16.82 5.51 -12.47
CA PHE A 405 -18.12 5.24 -11.87
C PHE A 405 -18.87 6.56 -11.75
N THR A 406 -19.76 6.83 -12.65
CA THR A 406 -20.81 7.83 -12.43
C THR A 406 -21.68 7.28 -11.30
N HIS A 407 -21.42 7.69 -10.07
CA HIS A 407 -22.27 7.40 -8.93
C HIS A 407 -23.58 8.22 -9.02
N GLU A 408 -24.37 7.94 -10.01
CA GLU A 408 -25.81 8.15 -9.99
C GLU A 408 -26.55 6.87 -9.58
N ALA A 409 -25.82 5.77 -9.28
CA ALA A 409 -26.44 4.65 -8.62
C ALA A 409 -26.88 5.11 -7.22
N GLU A 410 -28.19 5.15 -7.02
CA GLU A 410 -28.84 5.50 -5.76
C GLU A 410 -28.15 4.71 -4.63
N SER A 411 -27.46 5.43 -3.74
CA SER A 411 -27.00 4.85 -2.50
C SER A 411 -28.18 4.14 -1.85
N LYS A 412 -28.04 2.88 -1.48
CA LYS A 412 -29.07 2.14 -0.76
C LYS A 412 -29.34 2.75 0.63
N ILE A 413 -28.48 3.65 1.08
CA ILE A 413 -28.69 4.45 2.28
C ILE A 413 -29.58 5.63 1.90
N PRO A 414 -30.85 5.68 2.37
CA PRO A 414 -31.73 6.79 2.10
C PRO A 414 -31.11 8.11 2.55
N ILE A 415 -31.18 9.15 1.72
CA ILE A 415 -30.65 10.50 2.00
C ILE A 415 -31.23 11.11 3.30
N GLY A 416 -32.24 10.51 3.88
CA GLY A 416 -32.89 10.94 5.11
C GLY A 416 -32.68 10.04 6.32
N ASP A 417 -32.03 8.90 6.18
CA ASP A 417 -31.74 8.02 7.32
C ASP A 417 -30.52 8.60 8.09
N LYS A 418 -30.82 9.44 9.04
CA LYS A 418 -29.87 10.07 9.96
C LYS A 418 -29.44 9.06 11.01
N ARG A 419 -28.90 7.92 10.63
CA ARG A 419 -28.14 7.11 11.57
C ARG A 419 -26.92 7.90 11.91
N PHE A 420 -26.74 8.13 13.18
CA PHE A 420 -25.65 8.91 13.70
C PHE A 420 -24.36 8.14 13.41
N ALA A 421 -23.58 8.63 12.49
CA ALA A 421 -22.23 8.17 12.29
C ALA A 421 -21.41 8.62 13.48
N GLY A 422 -20.85 7.68 14.22
CA GLY A 422 -19.92 7.93 15.31
C GLY A 422 -18.48 7.68 14.87
N VAL A 423 -17.54 8.37 15.49
CA VAL A 423 -16.12 7.99 15.48
C VAL A 423 -15.67 7.99 16.92
N HIS A 424 -15.43 6.83 17.49
CA HIS A 424 -15.14 6.69 18.92
C HIS A 424 -14.29 5.47 19.25
N ASP A 425 -13.76 5.45 20.47
CA ASP A 425 -12.90 4.34 20.94
C ASP A 425 -11.72 4.11 19.98
N ILE A 426 -11.05 5.22 19.58
CA ILE A 426 -9.88 5.21 18.71
C ILE A 426 -8.62 5.33 19.55
N GLN A 427 -7.69 4.42 19.39
CA GLN A 427 -6.41 4.43 20.09
C GLN A 427 -5.25 4.58 19.10
N VAL A 428 -4.43 5.58 19.32
CA VAL A 428 -3.16 5.80 18.60
C VAL A 428 -2.06 5.80 19.63
N LYS A 429 -1.19 4.79 19.63
CA LYS A 429 -0.19 4.63 20.68
C LYS A 429 1.15 4.13 20.14
N ASP A 430 2.22 4.63 20.76
CA ASP A 430 3.59 4.21 20.46
C ASP A 430 3.94 4.40 18.97
N ILE A 431 3.78 5.63 18.48
CA ILE A 431 4.14 6.01 17.11
C ILE A 431 5.53 6.63 17.10
N TYR A 432 6.45 6.02 16.38
CA TYR A 432 7.85 6.44 16.25
C TYR A 432 8.05 7.13 14.90
N VAL A 433 8.20 8.45 14.94
CA VAL A 433 8.40 9.27 13.75
C VAL A 433 9.88 9.52 13.56
N TYR A 434 10.38 9.26 12.39
CA TYR A 434 11.73 9.60 11.93
C TYR A 434 11.60 10.66 10.84
N CYS A 435 12.33 11.76 10.93
CA CYS A 435 12.32 12.77 9.89
C CYS A 435 13.73 13.11 9.44
N ASP A 436 13.87 13.52 8.19
CA ASP A 436 15.13 13.98 7.63
C ASP A 436 15.54 15.37 8.19
N GLU A 437 16.80 15.76 7.94
CA GLU A 437 17.33 17.03 8.42
C GLU A 437 16.60 18.24 7.83
N THR A 438 16.10 18.14 6.60
CA THR A 438 15.36 19.23 5.93
C THR A 438 14.05 19.52 6.64
N ILE A 439 13.29 18.47 6.96
CA ILE A 439 12.06 18.59 7.76
C ILE A 439 12.37 19.12 9.16
N ALA A 440 13.40 18.54 9.81
CA ALA A 440 13.78 18.95 11.16
C ALA A 440 14.16 20.44 11.24
N GLN A 441 14.86 20.97 10.24
CA GLN A 441 15.24 22.38 10.18
C GLN A 441 14.05 23.30 9.90
N GLN A 442 13.14 22.89 9.01
CA GLN A 442 12.02 23.74 8.58
C GLN A 442 10.85 23.74 9.58
N TYR A 443 10.50 22.59 10.11
CA TYR A 443 9.29 22.38 10.90
C TYR A 443 9.56 22.10 12.39
N GLY A 444 10.79 21.68 12.74
CA GLY A 444 11.08 21.18 14.08
C GLY A 444 10.14 20.03 14.46
N THR A 445 9.63 20.06 15.68
CA THR A 445 8.68 19.04 16.17
C THR A 445 7.28 19.17 15.55
N LYS A 446 6.96 20.33 14.93
CA LYS A 446 5.68 20.57 14.24
C LYS A 446 5.53 19.79 12.93
N CYS A 447 6.55 19.02 12.52
CA CYS A 447 6.41 18.05 11.45
C CYS A 447 5.47 16.88 11.82
N VAL A 448 5.24 16.65 13.11
CA VAL A 448 4.24 15.68 13.58
C VAL A 448 2.87 16.34 13.56
N ILE A 449 2.08 16.04 12.54
CA ILE A 449 0.76 16.62 12.30
C ILE A 449 -0.32 15.63 12.71
N LEU A 450 -1.18 16.05 13.64
CA LEU A 450 -2.40 15.31 14.03
C LEU A 450 -3.62 16.16 13.64
N ASP A 451 -4.45 15.65 12.75
CA ASP A 451 -5.56 16.37 12.11
C ASP A 451 -6.89 15.67 12.42
N VAL A 452 -7.58 16.11 13.49
CA VAL A 452 -8.82 15.49 13.96
C VAL A 452 -9.98 16.48 13.79
N ASN A 453 -10.84 16.25 12.79
CA ASN A 453 -11.87 17.19 12.39
C ASN A 453 -13.23 16.53 12.23
N ASN A 454 -14.26 17.17 12.78
CA ASN A 454 -15.65 16.79 12.62
C ASN A 454 -16.40 17.85 11.78
N PHE A 455 -16.50 17.64 10.49
CA PHE A 455 -17.20 18.55 9.56
C PHE A 455 -18.71 18.28 9.48
N ILE A 456 -19.21 17.27 10.19
CA ILE A 456 -20.64 16.92 10.22
C ILE A 456 -21.13 17.01 11.67
N PRO A 457 -21.78 18.12 12.08
CA PRO A 457 -22.13 18.37 13.48
C PRO A 457 -23.06 17.32 14.13
N THR A 458 -23.70 16.47 13.33
CA THR A 458 -24.57 15.39 13.81
C THR A 458 -23.82 14.10 14.11
N THR A 459 -22.50 14.05 13.82
CA THR A 459 -21.63 12.91 14.13
C THR A 459 -21.03 13.08 15.51
N GLU A 460 -21.10 12.06 16.30
CA GLU A 460 -20.48 12.04 17.64
C GLU A 460 -19.01 11.60 17.53
N TYR A 461 -18.10 12.45 18.04
CA TYR A 461 -16.70 12.09 18.28
C TYR A 461 -16.47 11.99 19.78
N ARG A 462 -15.93 10.86 20.24
CA ARG A 462 -15.57 10.63 21.64
C ARG A 462 -14.44 9.62 21.77
N ASP A 463 -13.75 9.63 22.90
CA ASP A 463 -12.76 8.63 23.26
C ASP A 463 -11.67 8.38 22.19
N ILE A 464 -11.19 9.46 21.56
CA ILE A 464 -10.03 9.42 20.67
C ILE A 464 -8.79 9.68 21.51
N ILE A 465 -7.96 8.66 21.72
CA ILE A 465 -6.80 8.73 22.62
C ILE A 465 -5.51 8.59 21.81
N VAL A 466 -4.65 9.61 21.92
CA VAL A 466 -3.31 9.61 21.29
C VAL A 466 -2.25 9.60 22.39
N SER A 467 -1.38 8.63 22.40
CA SER A 467 -0.34 8.46 23.43
C SER A 467 0.97 7.92 22.87
N GLY A 468 2.09 8.24 23.51
CA GLY A 468 3.37 7.66 23.12
C GLY A 468 3.83 8.07 21.72
N ILE A 469 3.79 9.36 21.39
CA ILE A 469 4.34 9.87 20.12
C ILE A 469 5.80 10.27 20.32
N PHE A 470 6.68 9.74 19.47
CA PHE A 470 8.12 9.96 19.52
C PHE A 470 8.62 10.54 18.20
N LEU A 471 9.48 11.55 18.26
CA LEU A 471 10.18 12.10 17.09
C LEU A 471 11.68 11.91 17.28
N ASN A 472 12.33 11.16 16.40
CA ASN A 472 13.75 10.83 16.47
C ASN A 472 14.18 10.37 17.89
N GLY A 473 13.35 9.50 18.50
CA GLY A 473 13.58 8.93 19.83
C GLY A 473 13.16 9.81 21.02
N LYS A 474 12.72 11.06 20.80
CA LYS A 474 12.25 11.94 21.86
C LYS A 474 10.73 11.89 21.97
N LYS A 475 10.20 11.58 23.17
CA LYS A 475 8.75 11.66 23.43
C LYS A 475 8.27 13.10 23.30
N LEU A 476 7.15 13.31 22.57
CA LEU A 476 6.53 14.60 22.38
C LEU A 476 5.33 14.79 23.33
N ALA A 477 5.11 16.03 23.78
CA ALA A 477 3.88 16.46 24.42
C ALA A 477 2.95 17.08 23.36
N ALA A 478 1.67 17.27 23.69
CA ALA A 478 0.69 17.88 22.77
C ALA A 478 1.15 19.25 22.21
N LEU A 479 1.79 20.07 23.05
CA LEU A 479 2.32 21.37 22.64
C LEU A 479 3.48 21.31 21.65
N ASP A 480 4.18 20.20 21.58
CA ASP A 480 5.28 19.98 20.65
C ASP A 480 4.79 19.69 19.21
N MET A 481 3.59 19.13 19.06
CA MET A 481 3.01 18.69 17.80
C MET A 481 2.12 19.76 17.16
N ASP A 482 1.89 19.65 15.85
CA ASP A 482 0.86 20.43 15.12
C ASP A 482 -0.48 19.69 15.24
N VAL A 483 -1.25 20.07 16.27
CA VAL A 483 -2.57 19.48 16.54
C VAL A 483 -3.64 20.41 15.97
N ARG A 484 -4.38 19.91 14.99
CA ARG A 484 -5.47 20.63 14.32
C ARG A 484 -6.79 19.99 14.68
N THR A 485 -7.74 20.79 15.15
CA THR A 485 -9.09 20.31 15.49
C THR A 485 -10.13 21.32 15.04
N GLU A 486 -11.15 20.83 14.34
CA GLU A 486 -12.31 21.62 13.93
C GLU A 486 -13.59 20.81 14.18
N GLY A 487 -14.57 21.42 14.85
CA GLY A 487 -15.86 20.78 15.13
C GLY A 487 -15.82 19.61 16.12
N VAL A 488 -14.72 19.40 16.80
CA VAL A 488 -14.50 18.31 17.78
C VAL A 488 -14.68 18.88 19.21
N ALA A 489 -15.47 18.18 20.02
CA ALA A 489 -15.62 18.58 21.42
C ALA A 489 -14.28 18.45 22.17
N PRO A 490 -13.97 19.35 23.13
CA PRO A 490 -12.67 19.36 23.82
C PRO A 490 -12.32 18.08 24.57
N ASP A 491 -13.31 17.32 24.98
CA ASP A 491 -13.18 16.03 25.70
C ASP A 491 -13.15 14.80 24.79
N ALA A 492 -13.40 14.98 23.49
CA ALA A 492 -13.40 13.89 22.55
C ALA A 492 -12.00 13.42 22.14
N LEU A 493 -10.98 14.30 22.24
CA LEU A 493 -9.59 13.98 21.91
C LEU A 493 -8.70 14.18 23.14
N ALA A 494 -8.06 13.11 23.60
CA ALA A 494 -7.05 13.13 24.66
C ALA A 494 -5.66 12.83 24.11
N ILE A 495 -4.67 13.71 24.39
CA ILE A 495 -3.26 13.51 24.02
C ILE A 495 -2.45 13.36 25.31
N GLN A 496 -1.77 12.21 25.51
CA GLN A 496 -1.12 11.78 26.74
C GLN A 496 0.40 11.59 26.60
#